data_cd748ec31c582a5e643098ea229977ff
#
_entry.id   cd748ec31c582a5e643098ea229977ff
#
_cell.length_a   1.000
_cell.length_b   1.000
_cell.length_c   1.000
_cell.angle_alpha   90.00
_cell.angle_beta   90.00
_cell.angle_gamma   90.00
#
_symmetry.space_group_name_H-M   'P 1'
#
loop_
_entity.id
_entity.type
_entity.pdbx_description
1 polymer ?
#
loop_
_entity_poly.entity_id
_entity_poly.type
_entity_poly.pdbx_seq_one_letter_code
_entity_poly.pdbx_strand_id
1 'polypeptide(L)'
;MKLSVSKIPEGGISLQFEKDGEWFRGLLPESGQCDFVLDRIDVACTVRRMKDAVFMEGTASTTMDVPCCRCLEPTRIPVGCSFKYTFVPPPPHPQEEWELRADDLDFAYYEEDTIDLDSVIFEQIMLQIPIKPLCADSCRGLCPRCGINLNAASCRCEAGTFDERLAVLKKFKI
;
A
#
# COMPACT_ATOMS: atom_id res chain seq x y z
N MET A 1 -17.73 -1.82 1.99
CA MET A 1 -18.45 -2.59 3.05
C MET A 1 -18.46 -1.76 4.33
N LYS A 2 -19.66 -1.42 4.82
CA LYS A 2 -19.81 -0.55 6.01
C LYS A 2 -20.22 -1.38 7.22
N LEU A 3 -19.57 -1.17 8.35
CA LEU A 3 -19.84 -1.82 9.63
C LEU A 3 -20.49 -0.81 10.58
N SER A 4 -21.69 -1.13 11.07
CA SER A 4 -22.36 -0.30 12.11
C SER A 4 -21.80 -0.65 13.48
N VAL A 5 -21.30 0.35 14.19
CA VAL A 5 -20.67 0.21 15.52
C VAL A 5 -21.66 -0.31 16.55
N SER A 6 -22.90 0.16 16.51
CA SER A 6 -23.98 -0.27 17.41
C SER A 6 -24.35 -1.75 17.24
N LYS A 7 -24.08 -2.35 16.07
CA LYS A 7 -24.36 -3.75 15.77
C LYS A 7 -23.25 -4.71 16.14
N ILE A 8 -22.09 -4.20 16.61
CA ILE A 8 -20.99 -5.06 17.06
C ILE A 8 -21.39 -5.67 18.43
N PRO A 9 -21.45 -7.01 18.53
CA PRO A 9 -21.79 -7.68 19.79
C PRO A 9 -20.68 -7.49 20.84
N GLU A 10 -21.01 -7.58 22.12
CA GLU A 10 -20.06 -7.44 23.24
C GLU A 10 -18.87 -8.43 23.15
N GLY A 11 -19.10 -9.63 22.60
CA GLY A 11 -18.04 -10.62 22.37
C GLY A 11 -17.13 -10.33 21.16
N GLY A 12 -17.43 -9.29 20.38
CA GLY A 12 -16.76 -9.00 19.12
C GLY A 12 -17.26 -9.87 17.97
N ILE A 13 -16.76 -9.60 16.78
CA ILE A 13 -17.03 -10.36 15.55
C ILE A 13 -15.73 -10.67 14.83
N SER A 14 -15.68 -11.84 14.19
CA SER A 14 -14.61 -12.18 13.24
C SER A 14 -15.20 -12.17 11.84
N LEU A 15 -14.53 -11.46 10.96
CA LEU A 15 -14.93 -11.29 9.56
C LEU A 15 -13.86 -11.91 8.68
N GLN A 16 -14.31 -12.68 7.68
CA GLN A 16 -13.46 -13.19 6.61
C GLN A 16 -14.19 -12.91 5.30
N PHE A 17 -13.52 -12.24 4.39
CA PHE A 17 -14.09 -11.91 3.09
C PHE A 17 -13.00 -11.72 2.04
N GLU A 18 -13.42 -11.73 0.80
CA GLU A 18 -12.58 -11.60 -0.36
C GLU A 18 -13.00 -10.38 -1.17
N LYS A 19 -12.04 -9.73 -1.81
CA LYS A 19 -12.25 -8.67 -2.80
C LYS A 19 -11.45 -9.01 -4.06
N ASP A 20 -11.88 -8.50 -5.19
CA ASP A 20 -11.14 -8.66 -6.44
C ASP A 20 -10.30 -7.43 -6.76
N GLY A 21 -9.41 -7.55 -7.74
CA GLY A 21 -8.58 -6.45 -8.17
C GLY A 21 -9.38 -5.31 -8.84
N GLU A 22 -10.58 -5.58 -9.37
CA GLU A 22 -11.44 -4.55 -9.96
C GLU A 22 -12.04 -3.66 -8.87
N TRP A 23 -12.45 -4.23 -7.76
CA TRP A 23 -12.88 -3.47 -6.58
C TRP A 23 -11.77 -2.49 -6.13
N PHE A 24 -10.53 -2.97 -6.03
CA PHE A 24 -9.40 -2.13 -5.64
C PHE A 24 -9.16 -0.99 -6.63
N ARG A 25 -9.20 -1.31 -7.92
CA ARG A 25 -9.03 -0.32 -9.00
C ARG A 25 -10.14 0.75 -8.99
N GLY A 26 -11.36 0.36 -8.65
CA GLY A 26 -12.50 1.27 -8.54
C GLY A 26 -12.38 2.30 -7.41
N LEU A 27 -11.48 2.08 -6.43
CA LEU A 27 -11.21 3.01 -5.33
C LEU A 27 -10.03 3.94 -5.61
N LEU A 28 -9.27 3.69 -6.68
CA LEU A 28 -8.19 4.59 -7.09
C LEU A 28 -8.74 5.89 -7.62
N PRO A 29 -8.07 7.03 -7.37
CA PRO A 29 -8.44 8.31 -7.96
C PRO A 29 -8.31 8.25 -9.49
N GLU A 30 -9.19 8.95 -10.23
CA GLU A 30 -9.22 8.96 -11.70
C GLU A 30 -7.87 9.32 -12.36
N SER A 31 -7.02 10.08 -11.66
CA SER A 31 -5.66 10.42 -12.09
C SER A 31 -4.62 9.32 -11.81
N GLY A 32 -4.99 8.28 -11.09
CA GLY A 32 -4.11 7.18 -10.68
C GLY A 32 -3.99 6.11 -11.75
N GLN A 33 -3.15 6.31 -12.77
CA GLN A 33 -2.70 5.20 -13.62
C GLN A 33 -1.76 4.30 -12.81
N CYS A 34 -2.23 3.11 -12.50
CA CYS A 34 -1.41 2.07 -11.86
C CYS A 34 -1.02 1.04 -12.91
N ASP A 35 0.29 0.84 -13.08
CA ASP A 35 0.85 -0.17 -14.00
C ASP A 35 0.86 -1.57 -13.38
N PHE A 36 0.03 -1.82 -12.37
CA PHE A 36 -0.08 -3.11 -11.70
C PHE A 36 -1.52 -3.62 -11.68
N VAL A 37 -1.65 -4.92 -11.53
CA VAL A 37 -2.91 -5.61 -11.33
C VAL A 37 -2.82 -6.40 -10.03
N LEU A 38 -3.82 -6.25 -9.16
CA LEU A 38 -3.96 -7.11 -7.99
C LEU A 38 -4.84 -8.31 -8.34
N ASP A 39 -4.44 -9.45 -7.80
CA ASP A 39 -5.23 -10.67 -7.79
C ASP A 39 -6.32 -10.57 -6.71
N ARG A 40 -6.91 -11.69 -6.32
CA ARG A 40 -7.85 -11.75 -5.20
C ARG A 40 -7.18 -11.26 -3.91
N ILE A 41 -7.89 -10.43 -3.16
CA ILE A 41 -7.49 -9.90 -1.87
C ILE A 41 -8.23 -10.66 -0.79
N ASP A 42 -7.52 -11.43 0.01
CA ASP A 42 -8.07 -12.18 1.13
C ASP A 42 -7.92 -11.33 2.40
N VAL A 43 -9.01 -11.14 3.14
CA VAL A 43 -9.06 -10.35 4.37
C VAL A 43 -9.62 -11.17 5.52
N ALA A 44 -8.93 -11.14 6.65
CA ALA A 44 -9.41 -11.69 7.90
C ALA A 44 -9.21 -10.66 9.01
N CYS A 45 -10.27 -10.27 9.72
CA CYS A 45 -10.16 -9.32 10.83
C CYS A 45 -11.11 -9.65 11.97
N THR A 46 -10.72 -9.22 13.16
CA THR A 46 -11.54 -9.29 14.37
C THR A 46 -11.83 -7.88 14.83
N VAL A 47 -13.09 -7.61 15.12
CA VAL A 47 -13.57 -6.31 15.57
C VAL A 47 -14.21 -6.46 16.93
N ARG A 48 -13.80 -5.65 17.90
CA ARG A 48 -14.33 -5.63 19.27
C ARG A 48 -14.70 -4.22 19.66
N ARG A 49 -15.86 -4.09 20.29
CA ARG A 49 -16.31 -2.79 20.83
C ARG A 49 -16.12 -2.77 22.34
N MET A 50 -15.56 -1.66 22.85
CA MET A 50 -15.47 -1.38 24.28
C MET A 50 -15.97 0.06 24.52
N LYS A 51 -17.17 0.20 25.01
CA LYS A 51 -17.88 1.49 25.14
C LYS A 51 -17.99 2.18 23.77
N ASP A 52 -17.35 3.34 23.62
CA ASP A 52 -17.35 4.14 22.40
C ASP A 52 -16.14 3.84 21.49
N ALA A 53 -15.17 3.07 21.99
CA ALA A 53 -14.01 2.68 21.19
C ALA A 53 -14.24 1.33 20.49
N VAL A 54 -13.79 1.22 19.26
CA VAL A 54 -13.81 -0.01 18.47
C VAL A 54 -12.38 -0.38 18.11
N PHE A 55 -11.98 -1.58 18.51
CA PHE A 55 -10.68 -2.15 18.20
C PHE A 55 -10.82 -3.11 17.03
N MET A 56 -10.03 -2.92 16.00
CA MET A 56 -9.97 -3.79 14.85
C MET A 56 -8.54 -4.25 14.63
N GLU A 57 -8.36 -5.56 14.52
CA GLU A 57 -7.08 -6.15 14.13
C GLU A 57 -7.30 -7.20 13.05
N GLY A 58 -6.37 -7.30 12.11
CA GLY A 58 -6.53 -8.24 11.02
C GLY A 58 -5.33 -8.33 10.11
N THR A 59 -5.53 -9.10 9.05
CA THR A 59 -4.56 -9.30 7.99
C THR A 59 -5.24 -9.12 6.64
N ALA A 60 -4.50 -8.58 5.68
CA ALA A 60 -4.90 -8.56 4.28
C ALA A 60 -3.75 -9.08 3.44
N SER A 61 -4.03 -9.89 2.43
CA SER A 61 -3.02 -10.46 1.54
C SER A 61 -3.55 -10.62 0.11
N THR A 62 -2.66 -10.39 -0.84
CA THR A 62 -2.91 -10.53 -2.28
C THR A 62 -1.61 -10.81 -3.02
N THR A 63 -1.70 -11.00 -4.31
CA THR A 63 -0.55 -11.03 -5.22
C THR A 63 -0.70 -9.91 -6.24
N MET A 64 0.39 -9.23 -6.52
CA MET A 64 0.47 -8.14 -7.48
C MET A 64 1.26 -8.57 -8.71
N ASP A 65 0.66 -8.44 -9.88
CA ASP A 65 1.32 -8.57 -11.17
C ASP A 65 1.72 -7.17 -11.66
N VAL A 66 3.03 -6.96 -11.88
CA VAL A 66 3.62 -5.66 -12.21
C VAL A 66 4.91 -5.84 -13.01
N PRO A 67 5.23 -4.94 -13.98
CA PRO A 67 6.52 -4.99 -14.62
C PRO A 67 7.65 -4.60 -13.65
N CYS A 68 8.76 -5.33 -13.71
CA CYS A 68 9.97 -4.99 -12.97
C CYS A 68 10.48 -3.61 -13.39
N CYS A 69 10.75 -2.70 -12.45
CA CYS A 69 11.20 -1.34 -12.76
C CYS A 69 12.61 -1.27 -13.38
N ARG A 70 13.38 -2.37 -13.41
CA ARG A 70 14.71 -2.41 -14.02
C ARG A 70 14.75 -3.11 -15.38
N CYS A 71 14.07 -4.25 -15.53
CA CYS A 71 14.16 -5.06 -16.75
C CYS A 71 12.84 -5.14 -17.54
N LEU A 72 11.77 -4.55 -17.01
CA LEU A 72 10.41 -4.49 -17.57
C LEU A 72 9.74 -5.86 -17.75
N GLU A 73 10.39 -6.93 -17.31
CA GLU A 73 9.77 -8.26 -17.33
C GLU A 73 8.60 -8.33 -16.34
N PRO A 74 7.51 -8.98 -16.71
CA PRO A 74 6.40 -9.20 -15.78
C PRO A 74 6.90 -9.93 -14.54
N THR A 75 6.50 -9.45 -13.38
CA THR A 75 6.86 -10.08 -12.11
C THR A 75 5.66 -10.16 -11.20
N ARG A 76 5.65 -11.18 -10.36
CA ARG A 76 4.59 -11.48 -9.44
C ARG A 76 5.11 -11.32 -8.01
N ILE A 77 4.53 -10.37 -7.26
CA ILE A 77 5.01 -9.99 -5.93
C ILE A 77 3.90 -10.24 -4.91
N PRO A 78 4.15 -11.02 -3.84
CA PRO A 78 3.21 -11.14 -2.75
C PRO A 78 3.11 -9.80 -2.00
N VAL A 79 1.89 -9.37 -1.73
CA VAL A 79 1.55 -8.15 -0.98
C VAL A 79 0.71 -8.56 0.21
N GLY A 80 1.11 -8.17 1.41
CA GLY A 80 0.36 -8.51 2.61
C GLY A 80 0.77 -7.69 3.81
N CYS A 81 -0.18 -7.47 4.69
CA CYS A 81 0.01 -6.73 5.94
C CYS A 81 -0.82 -7.32 7.07
N SER A 82 -0.40 -7.00 8.28
CA SER A 82 -1.23 -7.05 9.48
C SER A 82 -1.46 -5.63 9.98
N PHE A 83 -2.67 -5.34 10.38
CA PHE A 83 -3.09 -4.01 10.78
C PHE A 83 -3.84 -4.02 12.11
N LYS A 84 -3.75 -2.88 12.80
CA LYS A 84 -4.51 -2.60 14.03
C LYS A 84 -5.04 -1.19 13.96
N TYR A 85 -6.30 -1.02 14.29
CA TYR A 85 -6.96 0.27 14.38
C TYR A 85 -7.72 0.40 15.67
N THR A 86 -7.71 1.59 16.25
CA THR A 86 -8.60 2.00 17.31
C THR A 86 -9.47 3.12 16.79
N PHE A 87 -10.75 2.85 16.59
CA PHE A 87 -11.72 3.84 16.15
C PHE A 87 -12.41 4.45 17.37
N VAL A 88 -12.54 5.77 17.38
CA VAL A 88 -13.23 6.54 18.41
C VAL A 88 -14.20 7.52 17.75
N PRO A 89 -15.27 7.95 18.45
CA PRO A 89 -16.12 9.02 17.94
C PRO A 89 -15.33 10.33 17.83
N PRO A 90 -15.68 11.21 16.88
CA PRO A 90 -15.03 12.51 16.78
C PRO A 90 -15.28 13.32 18.06
N PRO A 91 -14.35 14.19 18.46
CA PRO A 91 -14.52 15.06 19.62
C PRO A 91 -15.72 16.00 19.43
N PRO A 92 -16.49 16.29 20.50
CA PRO A 92 -17.74 17.04 20.40
C PRO A 92 -17.58 18.49 19.91
N HIS A 93 -16.39 19.04 20.02
CA HIS A 93 -16.06 20.40 19.56
C HIS A 93 -14.69 20.37 18.89
N PRO A 94 -14.62 20.30 17.55
CA PRO A 94 -13.38 20.51 16.82
C PRO A 94 -12.94 21.96 17.07
N GLN A 95 -11.87 22.15 17.85
CA GLN A 95 -11.23 23.46 17.99
C GLN A 95 -10.52 23.79 16.68
N GLU A 96 -10.46 25.06 16.30
CA GLU A 96 -9.79 25.51 15.07
C GLU A 96 -8.30 25.12 15.04
N GLU A 97 -7.68 24.99 16.22
CA GLU A 97 -6.31 24.49 16.38
C GLU A 97 -6.28 23.43 17.49
N TRP A 98 -5.94 22.20 17.13
CA TRP A 98 -5.78 21.10 18.07
C TRP A 98 -4.33 20.62 18.07
N GLU A 99 -3.67 20.77 19.20
CA GLU A 99 -2.35 20.16 19.40
C GLU A 99 -2.53 18.66 19.68
N LEU A 100 -2.23 17.84 18.65
CA LEU A 100 -2.29 16.38 18.76
C LEU A 100 -1.16 15.89 19.66
N ARG A 101 -1.49 15.04 20.61
CA ARG A 101 -0.52 14.28 21.39
C ARG A 101 -0.11 13.03 20.61
N ALA A 102 1.05 12.46 20.93
CA ALA A 102 1.53 11.25 20.28
C ALA A 102 0.49 10.09 20.32
N ASP A 103 -0.26 9.98 21.41
CA ASP A 103 -1.29 8.96 21.59
C ASP A 103 -2.52 9.21 20.70
N ASP A 104 -2.76 10.44 20.27
CA ASP A 104 -3.90 10.80 19.41
C ASP A 104 -3.67 10.37 17.95
N LEU A 105 -2.43 10.09 17.56
CA LEU A 105 -2.07 9.62 16.23
C LEU A 105 -2.46 8.16 15.97
N ASP A 106 -2.71 7.40 17.03
CA ASP A 106 -3.11 5.99 16.94
C ASP A 106 -4.63 5.80 16.78
N PHE A 107 -5.40 6.89 16.76
CA PHE A 107 -6.85 6.83 16.65
C PHE A 107 -7.33 7.20 15.25
N ALA A 108 -8.29 6.44 14.76
CA ALA A 108 -9.12 6.80 13.62
C ALA A 108 -10.51 7.20 14.11
N TYR A 109 -11.15 8.12 13.41
CA TYR A 109 -12.50 8.55 13.77
C TYR A 109 -13.54 7.82 12.92
N TYR A 110 -14.65 7.43 13.55
CA TYR A 110 -15.83 6.95 12.83
C TYR A 110 -16.95 7.97 12.91
N GLU A 111 -17.72 8.08 11.84
CA GLU A 111 -18.86 9.01 11.74
C GLU A 111 -20.18 8.25 11.64
N GLU A 112 -21.25 8.83 12.18
CA GLU A 112 -22.61 8.30 12.04
C GLU A 112 -22.74 6.80 12.36
N ASP A 113 -22.10 6.34 13.45
CA ASP A 113 -22.12 4.93 13.86
C ASP A 113 -21.55 3.95 12.81
N THR A 114 -20.70 4.42 11.89
CA THR A 114 -20.24 3.63 10.74
C THR A 114 -18.73 3.65 10.59
N ILE A 115 -18.14 2.45 10.41
CA ILE A 115 -16.74 2.25 9.99
C ILE A 115 -16.75 1.70 8.57
N ASP A 116 -16.04 2.36 7.66
CA ASP A 116 -15.88 1.89 6.29
C ASP A 116 -14.67 0.97 6.17
N LEU A 117 -14.94 -0.34 6.16
CA LEU A 117 -13.91 -1.37 6.02
C LEU A 117 -13.23 -1.34 4.66
N ASP A 118 -13.94 -0.93 3.60
CA ASP A 118 -13.35 -0.86 2.27
C ASP A 118 -12.22 0.16 2.21
N SER A 119 -12.41 1.34 2.82
CA SER A 119 -11.37 2.37 2.92
C SER A 119 -10.15 1.89 3.71
N VAL A 120 -10.39 1.22 4.84
CA VAL A 120 -9.30 0.69 5.68
C VAL A 120 -8.46 -0.35 4.94
N ILE A 121 -9.11 -1.31 4.29
CA ILE A 121 -8.39 -2.38 3.57
C ILE A 121 -7.66 -1.81 2.35
N PHE A 122 -8.30 -0.91 1.61
CA PHE A 122 -7.68 -0.23 0.48
C PHE A 122 -6.39 0.50 0.91
N GLU A 123 -6.45 1.30 1.98
CA GLU A 123 -5.30 2.03 2.52
C GLU A 123 -4.16 1.08 2.93
N GLN A 124 -4.50 0.00 3.66
CA GLN A 124 -3.50 -0.95 4.12
C GLN A 124 -2.80 -1.68 2.97
N ILE A 125 -3.52 -2.08 1.93
CA ILE A 125 -2.92 -2.68 0.73
C ILE A 125 -2.07 -1.66 -0.01
N MET A 126 -2.55 -0.40 -0.20
CA MET A 126 -1.80 0.66 -0.85
C MET A 126 -0.44 0.91 -0.20
N LEU A 127 -0.38 0.91 1.12
CA LEU A 127 0.86 1.11 1.88
C LEU A 127 1.89 -0.01 1.69
N GLN A 128 1.46 -1.20 1.26
CA GLN A 128 2.35 -2.33 1.01
C GLN A 128 2.86 -2.40 -0.42
N ILE A 129 2.29 -1.64 -1.34
CA ILE A 129 2.71 -1.65 -2.74
C ILE A 129 4.12 -1.05 -2.85
N PRO A 130 5.12 -1.80 -3.34
CA PRO A 130 6.47 -1.30 -3.42
C PRO A 130 6.60 -0.19 -4.48
N ILE A 131 7.25 0.91 -4.11
CA ILE A 131 7.55 2.03 -5.04
C ILE A 131 8.46 1.56 -6.19
N LYS A 132 9.30 0.55 -5.93
CA LYS A 132 10.26 -0.01 -6.90
C LYS A 132 10.10 -1.52 -6.97
N PRO A 133 9.10 -2.04 -7.72
CA PRO A 133 8.93 -3.47 -7.89
C PRO A 133 10.11 -4.07 -8.65
N LEU A 134 10.69 -5.14 -8.15
CA LEU A 134 11.81 -5.85 -8.73
C LEU A 134 11.48 -7.33 -8.90
N CYS A 135 11.90 -7.93 -10.02
CA CYS A 135 11.78 -9.38 -10.20
C CYS A 135 12.74 -10.17 -9.30
N ALA A 136 13.86 -9.55 -8.92
CA ALA A 136 14.84 -10.04 -7.97
C ALA A 136 15.71 -8.88 -7.50
N ASP A 137 16.23 -8.94 -6.27
CA ASP A 137 17.13 -7.90 -5.73
C ASP A 137 18.39 -7.72 -6.58
N SER A 138 18.89 -8.82 -7.14
CA SER A 138 20.04 -8.87 -8.03
C SER A 138 19.72 -8.51 -9.49
N CYS A 139 18.50 -8.03 -9.81
CA CYS A 139 18.13 -7.70 -11.17
C CYS A 139 19.09 -6.68 -11.78
N ARG A 140 19.71 -7.04 -12.90
CA ARG A 140 20.68 -6.19 -13.62
C ARG A 140 20.03 -5.18 -14.57
N GLY A 141 18.72 -5.34 -14.82
CA GLY A 141 17.96 -4.42 -15.67
C GLY A 141 18.25 -4.55 -17.14
N LEU A 142 17.89 -3.49 -17.88
CA LEU A 142 18.17 -3.35 -19.31
C LEU A 142 19.48 -2.59 -19.53
N CYS A 143 20.17 -2.91 -20.61
CA CYS A 143 21.31 -2.11 -21.05
C CYS A 143 20.83 -0.71 -21.46
N PRO A 144 21.42 0.38 -20.94
CA PRO A 144 20.97 1.73 -21.24
C PRO A 144 21.24 2.17 -22.70
N ARG A 145 22.02 1.41 -23.46
CA ARG A 145 22.32 1.70 -24.86
C ARG A 145 21.50 0.88 -25.86
N CYS A 146 21.45 -0.42 -25.69
CA CYS A 146 20.82 -1.33 -26.65
C CYS A 146 19.52 -1.96 -26.16
N GLY A 147 19.11 -1.72 -24.90
CA GLY A 147 17.86 -2.24 -24.35
C GLY A 147 17.86 -3.75 -24.05
N ILE A 148 18.96 -4.47 -24.27
CA ILE A 148 19.01 -5.91 -24.00
C ILE A 148 18.83 -6.17 -22.50
N ASN A 149 18.08 -7.21 -22.14
CA ASN A 149 17.93 -7.63 -20.75
C ASN A 149 19.22 -8.27 -20.24
N LEU A 150 19.89 -7.58 -19.31
CA LEU A 150 21.18 -8.00 -18.76
C LEU A 150 21.09 -9.20 -17.80
N ASN A 151 19.87 -9.60 -17.42
CA ASN A 151 19.67 -10.84 -16.67
C ASN A 151 19.76 -12.08 -17.58
N ALA A 152 19.32 -11.94 -18.82
CA ALA A 152 19.27 -13.03 -19.79
C ALA A 152 20.53 -13.11 -20.69
N ALA A 153 21.14 -11.96 -20.99
CA ALA A 153 22.28 -11.89 -21.90
C ALA A 153 23.28 -10.80 -21.47
N SER A 154 24.50 -10.90 -22.00
CA SER A 154 25.52 -9.85 -21.89
C SER A 154 25.55 -9.01 -23.16
N CYS A 155 25.78 -7.72 -23.06
CA CYS A 155 26.02 -6.87 -24.20
C CYS A 155 27.51 -6.42 -24.26
N ARG A 156 27.94 -6.03 -25.44
CA ARG A 156 29.30 -5.48 -25.70
C ARG A 156 29.30 -3.97 -25.83
N CYS A 157 28.22 -3.32 -25.39
CA CYS A 157 28.17 -1.87 -25.40
C CYS A 157 29.20 -1.30 -24.42
N GLU A 158 30.04 -0.39 -24.88
CA GLU A 158 30.93 0.35 -24.01
C GLU A 158 30.13 1.18 -23.00
N ALA A 159 30.61 1.28 -21.76
CA ALA A 159 30.03 2.16 -20.75
C ALA A 159 29.88 3.57 -21.34
N GLY A 160 28.69 4.17 -21.21
CA GLY A 160 28.38 5.46 -21.82
C GLY A 160 29.42 6.52 -21.46
N THR A 161 29.81 7.31 -22.44
CA THR A 161 30.59 8.53 -22.19
C THR A 161 29.80 9.41 -21.25
N PHE A 162 30.42 9.80 -20.17
CA PHE A 162 29.86 10.75 -19.21
C PHE A 162 29.51 12.06 -19.95
N ASP A 163 28.32 12.61 -19.74
CA ASP A 163 27.94 13.90 -20.31
C ASP A 163 28.90 14.97 -19.74
N GLU A 164 29.68 15.59 -20.61
CA GLU A 164 30.70 16.58 -20.23
C GLU A 164 30.10 17.77 -19.48
N ARG A 165 28.82 18.10 -19.74
CA ARG A 165 28.10 19.16 -19.03
C ARG A 165 27.90 18.84 -17.54
N LEU A 166 27.89 17.56 -17.18
CA LEU A 166 27.76 17.09 -15.80
C LEU A 166 29.13 16.78 -15.14
N ALA A 167 30.25 17.05 -15.84
CA ALA A 167 31.59 16.79 -15.32
C ALA A 167 31.87 17.51 -13.98
N VAL A 168 31.23 18.63 -13.74
CA VAL A 168 31.34 19.40 -12.49
C VAL A 168 30.88 18.58 -11.28
N LEU A 169 29.91 17.69 -11.44
CA LEU A 169 29.35 16.85 -10.36
C LEU A 169 30.38 15.84 -9.83
N LYS A 170 31.41 15.46 -10.60
CA LYS A 170 32.49 14.59 -10.13
C LYS A 170 33.31 15.17 -8.96
N LYS A 171 33.25 16.50 -8.78
CA LYS A 171 33.98 17.20 -7.72
C LYS A 171 33.28 17.15 -6.36
N PHE A 172 31.98 16.80 -6.34
CA PHE A 172 31.25 16.63 -5.10
C PHE A 172 31.52 15.23 -4.54
N LYS A 173 32.24 15.18 -3.41
CA LYS A 173 32.37 13.97 -2.58
C LYS A 173 31.16 13.92 -1.65
N ILE A 174 30.36 12.85 -1.74
CA ILE A 174 29.32 12.53 -0.78
C ILE A 174 29.97 11.79 0.38
#